data_ec0a1e1805753eec789ebc2edf80f134
#
_entry.id   ec0a1e1805753eec789ebc2edf80f134
#
_cell.length_a   1.000
_cell.length_b   1.000
_cell.length_c   1.000
_cell.angle_alpha   90.00
_cell.angle_beta   90.00
_cell.angle_gamma   90.00
#
_symmetry.space_group_name_H-M   'P 1'
#
loop_
_entity.id
_entity.type
_entity.pdbx_description
1 polymer ?
#
loop_
_entity_poly.entity_id
_entity_poly.type
_entity_poly.pdbx_seq_one_letter_code
_entity_poly.pdbx_strand_id
1 'polypeptide(L)'
;MTGAPNGATAMASVIVDELIRNEVHDLVLAPGSRSAAIALAAVAHPEMRVWVQVDERSAGFFALGLAKAGRKAAAMTTSGTAAANLHPAAIEADLAMVPLLLITADRPHDLRATGSNQTIDQVKLFGGAVRSFTEIPMAEDRPRESDYWRSVVCRSLAESQGWLGPPGPVHLNVAFREPVVPLTDDGRVSGSIYRNSLEGRPSGAPWVTLPNAPPTPGTPFPVRGRVLVVAGQGADPRVVAAALEAGCVVVAEAHSGCRIDGTVTTAHHFLASPMVADPLTPDAVVVLGRAGLSRNLASFIASVETTGVGEGWSDPDRRVSRMIRSVSFIAEESDPEWRATWERVESVARATLDSELDATDVPSEPRAARDVAAAVPAGGMLIVGSSMPVRDLDWFARTGPMRTVISNRGASGIDGLVSLALGAGAVGPAVALAGDLSLLHDQNGFLVDPRPDLVIVVVNNDGGGIFSFLPQAAFAETFERLFGTPTGIDLAKLADVYGLIHRDVEAASELESSVADGLEKGGVHVIEVRTDRDENVAVHRRLTARVVEEVESLFER
;
A
#
# COMPACT_ATOMS: atom_id res chain seq x y z
N MET A 1 -0.13 35.14 7.07
CA MET A 1 0.78 35.78 6.12
C MET A 1 0.36 37.23 5.96
N THR A 2 1.30 38.16 6.12
CA THR A 2 1.06 39.60 5.89
C THR A 2 1.34 39.91 4.42
N GLY A 3 0.31 40.19 3.63
CA GLY A 3 0.42 40.57 2.21
C GLY A 3 -0.91 40.41 1.48
N ALA A 4 -1.13 41.21 0.45
CA ALA A 4 -2.33 41.12 -0.37
C ALA A 4 -2.25 39.92 -1.35
N PRO A 5 -3.35 39.20 -1.62
CA PRO A 5 -3.32 38.11 -2.58
C PRO A 5 -3.18 38.65 -4.01
N ASN A 6 -2.35 37.98 -4.81
CA ASN A 6 -2.38 38.02 -6.26
C ASN A 6 -3.13 36.84 -6.82
N GLY A 7 -3.27 36.71 -8.13
CA GLY A 7 -4.03 35.63 -8.75
C GLY A 7 -3.54 34.23 -8.36
N ALA A 8 -2.21 34.01 -8.31
CA ALA A 8 -1.62 32.74 -7.95
C ALA A 8 -1.93 32.33 -6.49
N THR A 9 -1.75 33.27 -5.56
CA THR A 9 -1.98 33.03 -4.13
C THR A 9 -3.47 32.96 -3.79
N ALA A 10 -4.34 33.70 -4.50
CA ALA A 10 -5.78 33.61 -4.38
C ALA A 10 -6.27 32.21 -4.80
N MET A 11 -5.85 31.73 -5.97
CA MET A 11 -6.17 30.38 -6.46
C MET A 11 -5.68 29.31 -5.52
N ALA A 12 -4.44 29.40 -5.05
CA ALA A 12 -3.86 28.45 -4.10
C ALA A 12 -4.64 28.38 -2.79
N SER A 13 -5.04 29.53 -2.23
CA SER A 13 -5.84 29.60 -1.00
C SER A 13 -7.21 28.93 -1.18
N VAL A 14 -7.86 29.13 -2.32
CA VAL A 14 -9.15 28.49 -2.63
C VAL A 14 -9.02 26.99 -2.81
N ILE A 15 -7.97 26.52 -3.50
CA ILE A 15 -7.71 25.07 -3.65
C ILE A 15 -7.50 24.43 -2.29
N VAL A 16 -6.65 25.01 -1.43
CA VAL A 16 -6.37 24.45 -0.10
C VAL A 16 -7.62 24.45 0.80
N ASP A 17 -8.38 25.56 0.83
CA ASP A 17 -9.63 25.64 1.58
C ASP A 17 -10.64 24.59 1.09
N GLU A 18 -10.74 24.36 -0.22
CA GLU A 18 -11.68 23.37 -0.76
C GLU A 18 -11.20 21.91 -0.52
N LEU A 19 -9.89 21.66 -0.47
CA LEU A 19 -9.35 20.37 -0.03
C LEU A 19 -9.79 20.05 1.41
N ILE A 20 -9.63 20.99 2.33
CA ILE A 20 -10.05 20.85 3.73
C ILE A 20 -11.57 20.60 3.84
N ARG A 21 -12.39 21.36 3.11
CA ARG A 21 -13.85 21.18 3.07
C ARG A 21 -14.27 19.79 2.60
N ASN A 22 -13.43 19.12 1.81
CA ASN A 22 -13.61 17.74 1.33
C ASN A 22 -12.85 16.71 2.20
N GLU A 23 -12.42 17.10 3.41
CA GLU A 23 -11.73 16.24 4.39
C GLU A 23 -10.32 15.78 3.95
N VAL A 24 -9.68 16.48 3.02
CA VAL A 24 -8.27 16.27 2.68
C VAL A 24 -7.43 17.16 3.59
N HIS A 25 -6.98 16.61 4.71
CA HIS A 25 -6.22 17.33 5.74
C HIS A 25 -4.72 17.07 5.68
N ASP A 26 -4.25 16.19 4.81
CA ASP A 26 -2.85 15.84 4.67
C ASP A 26 -2.33 16.22 3.28
N LEU A 27 -1.34 17.13 3.25
CA LEU A 27 -0.63 17.53 2.05
C LEU A 27 0.85 17.16 2.18
N VAL A 28 1.31 16.24 1.33
CA VAL A 28 2.72 15.89 1.22
C VAL A 28 3.33 16.70 0.09
N LEU A 29 4.34 17.48 0.37
CA LEU A 29 4.96 18.35 -0.63
C LEU A 29 6.47 18.16 -0.72
N ALA A 30 6.98 18.27 -1.95
CA ALA A 30 8.40 18.48 -2.19
C ALA A 30 8.68 19.98 -2.47
N PRO A 31 9.79 20.53 -1.93
CA PRO A 31 10.12 21.95 -2.08
C PRO A 31 10.31 22.37 -3.54
N GLY A 32 9.76 23.53 -3.89
CA GLY A 32 9.95 24.09 -5.23
C GLY A 32 9.32 25.47 -5.40
N SER A 33 9.91 26.29 -6.26
CA SER A 33 9.47 27.67 -6.43
C SER A 33 8.07 27.77 -7.04
N ARG A 34 7.75 26.95 -8.07
CA ARG A 34 6.46 27.06 -8.78
C ARG A 34 5.28 26.64 -7.92
N SER A 35 5.49 25.74 -6.96
CA SER A 35 4.49 25.27 -5.99
C SER A 35 4.37 26.16 -4.75
N ALA A 36 5.16 27.25 -4.63
CA ALA A 36 5.22 28.08 -3.44
C ALA A 36 3.85 28.64 -3.02
N ALA A 37 2.98 29.00 -3.97
CA ALA A 37 1.66 29.54 -3.66
C ALA A 37 0.82 28.53 -2.85
N ILE A 38 0.76 27.25 -3.28
CA ILE A 38 0.01 26.21 -2.57
C ILE A 38 0.70 25.87 -1.25
N ALA A 39 2.05 25.76 -1.23
CA ALA A 39 2.79 25.45 -0.01
C ALA A 39 2.52 26.49 1.10
N LEU A 40 2.57 27.77 0.76
CA LEU A 40 2.29 28.87 1.68
C LEU A 40 0.82 28.90 2.13
N ALA A 41 -0.12 28.63 1.22
CA ALA A 41 -1.54 28.53 1.56
C ALA A 41 -1.81 27.35 2.51
N ALA A 42 -1.18 26.21 2.27
CA ALA A 42 -1.32 25.01 3.11
C ALA A 42 -0.81 25.25 4.53
N VAL A 43 0.40 25.80 4.68
CA VAL A 43 0.97 26.12 6.01
C VAL A 43 0.13 27.18 6.76
N ALA A 44 -0.51 28.10 6.02
CA ALA A 44 -1.37 29.11 6.62
C ALA A 44 -2.74 28.59 7.08
N HIS A 45 -3.19 27.45 6.58
CA HIS A 45 -4.49 26.87 6.95
C HIS A 45 -4.35 25.98 8.20
N PRO A 46 -5.09 26.31 9.31
CA PRO A 46 -4.87 25.66 10.61
C PRO A 46 -5.20 24.17 10.65
N GLU A 47 -6.04 23.69 9.75
CA GLU A 47 -6.45 22.29 9.69
C GLU A 47 -5.62 21.44 8.70
N MET A 48 -4.70 22.05 7.94
CA MET A 48 -3.86 21.33 7.00
C MET A 48 -2.59 20.84 7.69
N ARG A 49 -2.37 19.54 7.71
CA ARG A 49 -1.10 18.92 8.08
C ARG A 49 -0.19 18.88 6.86
N VAL A 50 0.95 19.52 6.96
CA VAL A 50 1.92 19.60 5.87
C VAL A 50 3.10 18.70 6.20
N TRP A 51 3.41 17.78 5.29
CA TRP A 51 4.55 16.87 5.34
C TRP A 51 5.54 17.27 4.26
N VAL A 52 6.75 17.60 4.63
CA VAL A 52 7.79 18.02 3.68
C VAL A 52 8.70 16.85 3.38
N GLN A 53 8.87 16.53 2.10
CA GLN A 53 9.74 15.45 1.63
C GLN A 53 10.69 15.97 0.54
N VAL A 54 11.98 15.64 0.63
CA VAL A 54 12.99 16.13 -0.33
C VAL A 54 12.88 15.43 -1.68
N ASP A 55 12.58 14.14 -1.68
CA ASP A 55 12.45 13.30 -2.87
C ASP A 55 10.96 13.18 -3.25
N GLU A 56 10.61 13.58 -4.47
CA GLU A 56 9.22 13.60 -4.92
C GLU A 56 8.63 12.19 -5.09
N ARG A 57 9.44 11.20 -5.42
CA ARG A 57 9.02 9.79 -5.43
C ARG A 57 8.61 9.36 -4.02
N SER A 58 9.44 9.66 -3.02
CA SER A 58 9.15 9.42 -1.61
C SER A 58 7.91 10.19 -1.15
N ALA A 59 7.72 11.45 -1.61
CA ALA A 59 6.51 12.22 -1.32
C ALA A 59 5.24 11.52 -1.83
N GLY A 60 5.28 10.99 -3.06
CA GLY A 60 4.17 10.25 -3.64
C GLY A 60 3.81 9.00 -2.85
N PHE A 61 4.81 8.20 -2.45
CA PHE A 61 4.60 6.98 -1.65
C PHE A 61 4.22 7.27 -0.21
N PHE A 62 4.70 8.35 0.40
CA PHE A 62 4.23 8.77 1.73
C PHE A 62 2.74 9.13 1.69
N ALA A 63 2.29 9.91 0.70
CA ALA A 63 0.88 10.22 0.52
C ALA A 63 0.04 8.95 0.26
N LEU A 64 0.58 7.99 -0.50
CA LEU A 64 -0.05 6.70 -0.70
C LEU A 64 -0.15 5.89 0.60
N GLY A 65 0.85 5.97 1.49
CA GLY A 65 0.84 5.36 2.82
C GLY A 65 -0.28 5.93 3.69
N LEU A 66 -0.44 7.25 3.74
CA LEU A 66 -1.57 7.92 4.39
C LEU A 66 -2.91 7.43 3.84
N ALA A 67 -3.02 7.32 2.51
CA ALA A 67 -4.25 6.89 1.84
C ALA A 67 -4.60 5.42 2.12
N LYS A 68 -3.62 4.51 2.06
CA LYS A 68 -3.80 3.08 2.41
C LYS A 68 -4.12 2.88 3.90
N ALA A 69 -3.68 3.80 4.75
CA ALA A 69 -4.02 3.83 6.18
C ALA A 69 -5.36 4.52 6.49
N GLY A 70 -6.14 4.89 5.46
CA GLY A 70 -7.51 5.39 5.59
C GLY A 70 -7.66 6.91 5.65
N ARG A 71 -6.59 7.71 5.44
CA ARG A 71 -6.68 9.17 5.33
C ARG A 71 -6.80 9.63 3.88
N LYS A 72 -7.58 10.68 3.65
CA LYS A 72 -7.55 11.38 2.36
C LYS A 72 -6.29 12.24 2.30
N ALA A 73 -5.45 12.03 1.30
CA ALA A 73 -4.16 12.72 1.17
C ALA A 73 -3.93 13.25 -0.25
N ALA A 74 -3.11 14.30 -0.35
CA ALA A 74 -2.62 14.82 -1.60
C ALA A 74 -1.08 14.84 -1.62
N ALA A 75 -0.48 14.51 -2.76
CA ALA A 75 0.95 14.74 -3.03
C ALA A 75 1.10 15.92 -3.97
N MET A 76 2.01 16.85 -3.65
CA MET A 76 2.25 18.05 -4.44
C MET A 76 3.72 18.22 -4.79
N THR A 77 3.98 18.55 -6.04
CA THR A 77 5.32 18.89 -6.52
C THR A 77 5.35 20.19 -7.31
N THR A 78 6.55 20.70 -7.48
CA THR A 78 6.84 21.76 -8.45
C THR A 78 6.82 21.20 -9.87
N SER A 79 7.17 21.98 -10.87
CA SER A 79 7.17 21.60 -12.28
C SER A 79 8.44 20.83 -12.68
N GLY A 80 8.44 20.28 -13.89
CA GLY A 80 9.58 19.58 -14.45
C GLY A 80 9.65 18.11 -14.04
N THR A 81 10.85 17.58 -13.86
CA THR A 81 11.07 16.18 -13.46
C THR A 81 10.50 15.86 -12.08
N ALA A 82 10.31 16.86 -11.21
CA ALA A 82 9.60 16.72 -9.95
C ALA A 82 8.21 16.07 -10.13
N ALA A 83 7.44 16.57 -11.10
CA ALA A 83 6.14 15.99 -11.44
C ALA A 83 6.27 14.54 -11.93
N ALA A 84 7.27 14.22 -12.76
CA ALA A 84 7.47 12.88 -13.29
C ALA A 84 7.82 11.85 -12.20
N ASN A 85 8.49 12.27 -11.12
CA ASN A 85 8.86 11.39 -10.00
C ASN A 85 7.66 10.89 -9.18
N LEU A 86 6.47 11.47 -9.32
CA LEU A 86 5.24 10.94 -8.73
C LEU A 86 4.70 9.70 -9.46
N HIS A 87 5.20 9.40 -10.68
CA HIS A 87 4.63 8.36 -11.54
C HIS A 87 4.63 6.95 -10.93
N PRO A 88 5.70 6.48 -10.24
CA PRO A 88 5.67 5.17 -9.59
C PRO A 88 4.55 5.05 -8.54
N ALA A 89 4.34 6.07 -7.72
CA ALA A 89 3.25 6.10 -6.74
C ALA A 89 1.87 6.16 -7.42
N ALA A 90 1.74 6.87 -8.54
CA ALA A 90 0.51 6.90 -9.34
C ALA A 90 0.16 5.52 -9.88
N ILE A 91 1.13 4.76 -10.44
CA ILE A 91 0.94 3.41 -10.94
C ILE A 91 0.49 2.46 -9.82
N GLU A 92 1.17 2.49 -8.67
CA GLU A 92 0.80 1.65 -7.54
C GLU A 92 -0.61 1.99 -7.02
N ALA A 93 -0.94 3.28 -6.90
CA ALA A 93 -2.27 3.74 -6.48
C ALA A 93 -3.37 3.32 -7.46
N ASP A 94 -3.11 3.41 -8.77
CA ASP A 94 -4.03 2.98 -9.84
C ASP A 94 -4.34 1.48 -9.73
N LEU A 95 -3.29 0.65 -9.75
CA LEU A 95 -3.42 -0.80 -9.71
C LEU A 95 -3.97 -1.32 -8.37
N ALA A 96 -3.73 -0.60 -7.27
CA ALA A 96 -4.29 -0.90 -5.96
C ALA A 96 -5.67 -0.27 -5.72
N MET A 97 -6.18 0.52 -6.68
CA MET A 97 -7.45 1.25 -6.58
C MET A 97 -7.54 2.16 -5.34
N VAL A 98 -6.43 2.82 -5.00
CA VAL A 98 -6.33 3.71 -3.84
C VAL A 98 -6.57 5.16 -4.27
N PRO A 99 -7.57 5.86 -3.69
CA PRO A 99 -7.77 7.28 -3.93
C PRO A 99 -6.53 8.10 -3.56
N LEU A 100 -6.01 8.87 -4.51
CA LEU A 100 -4.86 9.73 -4.28
C LEU A 100 -4.96 10.98 -5.17
N LEU A 101 -4.76 12.16 -4.60
CA LEU A 101 -4.73 13.40 -5.36
C LEU A 101 -3.28 13.80 -5.65
N LEU A 102 -2.92 13.86 -6.93
CA LEU A 102 -1.62 14.32 -7.39
C LEU A 102 -1.73 15.75 -7.92
N ILE A 103 -1.07 16.70 -7.28
CA ILE A 103 -1.08 18.11 -7.65
C ILE A 103 0.30 18.47 -8.19
N THR A 104 0.38 18.87 -9.46
CA THR A 104 1.62 19.35 -10.07
C THR A 104 1.51 20.83 -10.41
N ALA A 105 2.42 21.63 -9.88
CA ALA A 105 2.51 23.03 -10.29
C ALA A 105 3.20 23.11 -11.66
N ASP A 106 2.69 23.96 -12.55
CA ASP A 106 3.21 24.09 -13.90
C ASP A 106 3.46 25.55 -14.30
N ARG A 107 4.25 25.74 -15.36
CA ARG A 107 4.41 27.02 -16.03
C ARG A 107 3.14 27.40 -16.78
N PRO A 108 2.88 28.70 -16.93
CA PRO A 108 1.84 29.19 -17.82
C PRO A 108 2.06 28.70 -19.26
N HIS A 109 0.96 28.54 -20.00
CA HIS A 109 0.98 27.96 -21.35
C HIS A 109 1.91 28.65 -22.34
N ASP A 110 2.09 29.95 -22.21
CA ASP A 110 2.97 30.79 -23.06
C ASP A 110 4.48 30.56 -22.80
N LEU A 111 4.84 29.86 -21.72
CA LEU A 111 6.21 29.47 -21.43
C LEU A 111 6.51 27.99 -21.78
N ARG A 112 5.50 27.20 -22.18
CA ARG A 112 5.70 25.81 -22.58
C ARG A 112 6.32 25.72 -23.97
N ALA A 113 7.17 24.73 -24.19
CA ALA A 113 7.89 24.49 -25.45
C ALA A 113 8.78 25.67 -25.92
N THR A 114 9.15 26.57 -25.01
CA THR A 114 10.01 27.74 -25.32
C THR A 114 11.46 27.60 -24.85
N GLY A 115 11.81 26.46 -24.22
CA GLY A 115 13.09 26.28 -23.52
C GLY A 115 13.13 26.97 -22.13
N SER A 116 11.98 27.35 -21.59
CA SER A 116 11.86 27.89 -20.23
C SER A 116 12.39 26.90 -19.19
N ASN A 117 13.13 27.44 -18.20
CA ASN A 117 13.78 26.65 -17.17
C ASN A 117 12.79 25.74 -16.42
N GLN A 118 13.19 24.48 -16.18
CA GLN A 118 12.43 23.47 -15.42
C GLN A 118 10.98 23.30 -15.94
N THR A 119 10.82 23.22 -17.27
CA THR A 119 9.54 23.07 -17.95
C THR A 119 9.56 21.83 -18.83
N ILE A 120 8.57 20.95 -18.64
CA ILE A 120 8.30 19.78 -19.48
C ILE A 120 6.84 19.82 -19.92
N ASP A 121 6.43 18.91 -20.77
CA ASP A 121 5.01 18.68 -21.03
C ASP A 121 4.41 17.86 -19.87
N GLN A 122 3.59 18.53 -19.04
CA GLN A 122 2.88 17.91 -17.92
C GLN A 122 1.44 17.53 -18.26
N VAL A 123 0.99 17.82 -19.50
CA VAL A 123 -0.36 17.48 -19.94
C VAL A 123 -0.52 15.98 -20.03
N LYS A 124 -1.39 15.43 -19.18
CA LYS A 124 -1.62 13.97 -19.07
C LYS A 124 -0.33 13.16 -18.79
N LEU A 125 0.59 13.74 -18.01
CA LEU A 125 1.91 13.15 -17.72
C LEU A 125 1.84 11.70 -17.22
N PHE A 126 0.82 11.37 -16.42
CA PHE A 126 0.65 10.01 -15.86
C PHE A 126 -0.15 9.06 -16.77
N GLY A 127 -0.55 9.51 -17.95
CA GLY A 127 -1.22 8.67 -18.96
C GLY A 127 -2.46 7.96 -18.39
N GLY A 128 -2.46 6.63 -18.52
CA GLY A 128 -3.54 5.76 -18.02
C GLY A 128 -3.46 5.41 -16.54
N ALA A 129 -2.41 5.86 -15.84
CA ALA A 129 -2.24 5.57 -14.41
C ALA A 129 -3.04 6.51 -13.47
N VAL A 130 -3.97 7.28 -14.03
CA VAL A 130 -4.88 8.15 -13.25
C VAL A 130 -6.30 8.03 -13.79
N ARG A 131 -7.29 8.20 -12.92
CA ARG A 131 -8.72 8.18 -13.30
C ARG A 131 -9.10 9.37 -14.15
N SER A 132 -8.51 10.52 -13.85
CA SER A 132 -8.72 11.75 -14.63
C SER A 132 -7.49 12.66 -14.55
N PHE A 133 -7.42 13.53 -15.56
CA PHE A 133 -6.50 14.65 -15.63
C PHE A 133 -7.29 15.94 -15.78
N THR A 134 -6.99 16.93 -14.96
CA THR A 134 -7.56 18.27 -15.10
C THR A 134 -6.45 19.31 -15.04
N GLU A 135 -6.42 20.20 -16.02
CA GLU A 135 -5.57 21.38 -16.01
C GLU A 135 -6.36 22.57 -15.43
N ILE A 136 -5.80 23.22 -14.41
CA ILE A 136 -6.30 24.49 -13.88
C ILE A 136 -5.45 25.60 -14.50
N PRO A 137 -6.04 26.46 -15.34
CA PRO A 137 -5.32 27.56 -15.97
C PRO A 137 -4.94 28.64 -14.95
N MET A 138 -4.11 29.58 -15.37
CA MET A 138 -3.74 30.73 -14.55
C MET A 138 -4.97 31.56 -14.15
N ALA A 139 -4.91 32.10 -12.93
CA ALA A 139 -5.93 33.03 -12.45
C ALA A 139 -5.95 34.34 -13.30
N GLU A 140 -7.15 34.74 -13.70
CA GLU A 140 -7.38 35.92 -14.54
C GLU A 140 -8.13 37.06 -13.82
N ASP A 141 -8.43 36.93 -12.52
CA ASP A 141 -9.21 37.88 -11.71
C ASP A 141 -10.61 38.16 -12.31
N ARG A 142 -11.29 37.08 -12.75
CA ARG A 142 -12.65 37.16 -13.30
C ARG A 142 -13.71 36.90 -12.22
N PRO A 143 -14.90 37.46 -12.34
CA PRO A 143 -16.01 37.14 -11.47
C PRO A 143 -16.32 35.63 -11.48
N ARG A 144 -16.52 35.06 -10.31
CA ARG A 144 -16.83 33.62 -10.10
C ARG A 144 -15.73 32.63 -10.52
N GLU A 145 -14.52 33.07 -10.66
CA GLU A 145 -13.40 32.19 -10.98
C GLU A 145 -13.07 31.24 -9.82
N SER A 146 -13.27 31.68 -8.57
CA SER A 146 -13.15 30.83 -7.37
C SER A 146 -14.17 29.69 -7.37
N ASP A 147 -15.39 29.90 -7.91
CA ASP A 147 -16.41 28.83 -8.04
C ASP A 147 -15.89 27.70 -8.95
N TYR A 148 -15.20 28.06 -10.03
CA TYR A 148 -14.59 27.09 -10.95
C TYR A 148 -13.49 26.27 -10.25
N TRP A 149 -12.56 26.90 -9.54
CA TRP A 149 -11.50 26.19 -8.83
C TRP A 149 -12.07 25.21 -7.80
N ARG A 150 -13.07 25.63 -7.01
CA ARG A 150 -13.76 24.80 -6.03
C ARG A 150 -14.44 23.62 -6.68
N SER A 151 -15.18 23.86 -7.76
CA SER A 151 -15.89 22.80 -8.51
C SER A 151 -14.91 21.77 -9.09
N VAL A 152 -13.75 22.20 -9.57
CA VAL A 152 -12.71 21.28 -10.10
C VAL A 152 -12.16 20.39 -9.00
N VAL A 153 -11.84 20.95 -7.82
CA VAL A 153 -11.35 20.17 -6.67
C VAL A 153 -12.38 19.13 -6.26
N CYS A 154 -13.65 19.53 -6.08
CA CYS A 154 -14.73 18.60 -5.72
C CYS A 154 -14.88 17.46 -6.74
N ARG A 155 -14.87 17.78 -8.04
CA ARG A 155 -15.01 16.78 -9.10
C ARG A 155 -13.82 15.80 -9.10
N SER A 156 -12.60 16.29 -8.99
CA SER A 156 -11.41 15.44 -8.98
C SER A 156 -11.40 14.49 -7.79
N LEU A 157 -11.81 14.97 -6.61
CA LEU A 157 -11.93 14.11 -5.43
C LEU A 157 -13.05 13.08 -5.58
N ALA A 158 -14.19 13.45 -6.19
CA ALA A 158 -15.28 12.53 -6.51
C ALA A 158 -14.82 11.40 -7.44
N GLU A 159 -14.10 11.75 -8.50
CA GLU A 159 -13.52 10.79 -9.45
C GLU A 159 -12.49 9.89 -8.77
N SER A 160 -11.64 10.44 -7.92
CA SER A 160 -10.66 9.67 -7.14
C SER A 160 -11.34 8.65 -6.22
N GLN A 161 -12.45 9.01 -5.59
CA GLN A 161 -13.22 8.16 -4.69
C GLN A 161 -14.13 7.15 -5.39
N GLY A 162 -14.13 7.12 -6.71
CA GLY A 162 -14.87 6.12 -7.47
C GLY A 162 -16.31 6.51 -7.83
N TRP A 163 -16.68 7.80 -7.79
CA TRP A 163 -18.03 8.24 -8.18
C TRP A 163 -18.39 7.93 -9.63
N LEU A 164 -17.41 8.00 -10.55
CA LEU A 164 -17.59 7.73 -11.99
C LEU A 164 -17.01 6.41 -12.47
N GLY A 165 -16.41 5.61 -11.59
CA GLY A 165 -15.74 4.35 -11.93
C GLY A 165 -15.04 3.74 -10.71
N PRO A 166 -14.08 2.83 -10.88
CA PRO A 166 -13.30 2.33 -9.75
C PRO A 166 -12.46 3.46 -9.12
N PRO A 167 -12.27 3.45 -7.79
CA PRO A 167 -11.44 4.46 -7.13
C PRO A 167 -9.99 4.41 -7.61
N GLY A 168 -9.25 5.49 -7.40
CA GLY A 168 -7.83 5.56 -7.80
C GLY A 168 -7.28 6.98 -7.83
N PRO A 169 -6.04 7.17 -8.30
CA PRO A 169 -5.41 8.47 -8.33
C PRO A 169 -6.00 9.38 -9.40
N VAL A 170 -5.94 10.68 -9.16
CA VAL A 170 -6.30 11.75 -10.10
C VAL A 170 -5.21 12.80 -10.17
N HIS A 171 -5.08 13.48 -11.31
CA HIS A 171 -4.05 14.48 -11.55
C HIS A 171 -4.64 15.87 -11.76
N LEU A 172 -4.26 16.82 -10.90
CA LEU A 172 -4.47 18.27 -11.07
C LEU A 172 -3.16 18.94 -11.47
N ASN A 173 -3.08 19.45 -12.70
CA ASN A 173 -1.97 20.27 -13.18
C ASN A 173 -2.34 21.74 -13.05
N VAL A 174 -1.65 22.49 -12.18
CA VAL A 174 -2.03 23.86 -11.84
C VAL A 174 -1.00 24.84 -12.39
N ALA A 175 -1.43 25.66 -13.35
CA ALA A 175 -0.55 26.65 -13.97
C ALA A 175 -0.45 27.93 -13.11
N PHE A 176 0.76 28.29 -12.73
CA PHE A 176 1.05 29.50 -11.96
C PHE A 176 1.94 30.48 -12.72
N ARG A 177 1.50 31.73 -12.76
CA ARG A 177 2.30 32.87 -13.21
C ARG A 177 2.87 33.64 -12.02
N GLU A 178 4.08 34.13 -12.14
CA GLU A 178 4.67 34.97 -11.11
C GLU A 178 3.94 36.33 -10.98
N PRO A 179 3.88 36.86 -9.75
CA PRO A 179 4.47 36.35 -8.52
C PRO A 179 3.67 35.18 -7.92
N VAL A 180 4.38 34.14 -7.46
CA VAL A 180 3.80 32.93 -6.83
C VAL A 180 3.78 33.00 -5.29
N VAL A 181 4.11 34.18 -4.75
CA VAL A 181 4.06 34.49 -3.32
C VAL A 181 3.21 35.73 -3.10
N PRO A 182 2.66 35.96 -1.88
CA PRO A 182 1.84 37.17 -1.61
C PRO A 182 2.58 38.46 -1.91
N LEU A 183 1.84 39.48 -2.34
CA LEU A 183 2.39 40.82 -2.54
C LEU A 183 2.82 41.42 -1.21
N THR A 184 3.94 42.15 -1.18
CA THR A 184 4.49 42.74 0.05
C THR A 184 4.42 44.28 0.01
N ASP A 185 4.13 44.90 1.16
CA ASP A 185 4.02 46.35 1.28
C ASP A 185 5.36 47.06 1.08
N ASP A 186 6.49 46.36 1.27
CA ASP A 186 7.84 46.87 1.07
C ASP A 186 8.30 46.85 -0.40
N GLY A 187 7.41 46.42 -1.30
CA GLY A 187 7.66 46.35 -2.73
C GLY A 187 8.63 45.28 -3.20
N ARG A 188 9.06 44.35 -2.32
CA ARG A 188 9.90 43.21 -2.71
C ARG A 188 9.16 42.28 -3.66
N VAL A 189 7.85 42.12 -3.45
CA VAL A 189 6.96 41.40 -4.34
C VAL A 189 5.84 42.33 -4.79
N SER A 190 5.83 42.68 -6.07
CA SER A 190 4.85 43.54 -6.68
C SER A 190 4.02 42.84 -7.73
N GLY A 191 2.79 43.29 -7.96
CA GLY A 191 1.88 42.71 -8.94
C GLY A 191 0.46 43.25 -8.78
N SER A 192 -0.49 42.64 -9.48
CA SER A 192 -1.90 43.02 -9.38
C SER A 192 -2.57 42.27 -8.22
N ILE A 193 -3.31 43.01 -7.39
CA ILE A 193 -4.14 42.45 -6.32
C ILE A 193 -5.33 41.71 -6.95
N TYR A 194 -5.60 40.47 -6.50
CA TYR A 194 -6.81 39.74 -6.84
C TYR A 194 -8.00 40.35 -6.07
N ARG A 195 -9.08 40.69 -6.78
CA ARG A 195 -10.18 41.50 -6.23
C ARG A 195 -11.49 40.75 -6.05
N ASN A 196 -11.65 39.61 -6.71
CA ASN A 196 -12.88 38.83 -6.60
C ASN A 196 -12.96 38.05 -5.28
N SER A 197 -14.17 37.66 -4.88
CA SER A 197 -14.41 36.89 -3.66
C SER A 197 -13.75 35.53 -3.71
N LEU A 198 -13.15 35.14 -2.58
CA LEU A 198 -12.56 33.82 -2.35
C LEU A 198 -13.43 32.95 -1.45
N GLU A 199 -14.62 33.43 -1.07
CA GLU A 199 -15.52 32.77 -0.15
C GLU A 199 -16.03 31.43 -0.71
N GLY A 200 -16.06 30.42 0.15
CA GLY A 200 -16.70 29.13 -0.12
C GLY A 200 -18.15 29.08 0.34
N ARG A 201 -18.75 27.88 0.32
CA ARG A 201 -20.09 27.68 0.86
C ARG A 201 -20.14 28.04 2.34
N PRO A 202 -21.28 28.56 2.84
CA PRO A 202 -21.50 28.77 4.26
C PRO A 202 -21.26 27.50 5.09
N SER A 203 -20.92 27.65 6.35
CA SER A 203 -20.74 26.54 7.31
C SER A 203 -19.62 25.55 6.95
N GLY A 204 -18.65 25.92 6.11
CA GLY A 204 -17.54 25.07 5.74
C GLY A 204 -17.91 23.89 4.81
N ALA A 205 -19.11 23.86 4.26
CA ALA A 205 -19.51 22.79 3.35
C ALA A 205 -18.67 22.81 2.04
N PRO A 206 -18.41 21.63 1.44
CA PRO A 206 -17.83 21.52 0.11
C PRO A 206 -18.65 22.29 -0.94
N TRP A 207 -18.00 22.77 -1.99
CA TRP A 207 -18.68 23.47 -3.10
C TRP A 207 -19.75 22.60 -3.77
N VAL A 208 -19.44 21.32 -3.95
CA VAL A 208 -20.36 20.27 -4.40
C VAL A 208 -20.39 19.16 -3.37
N THR A 209 -21.55 18.91 -2.78
CA THR A 209 -21.77 17.78 -1.87
C THR A 209 -22.29 16.60 -2.66
N LEU A 210 -21.66 15.45 -2.51
CA LEU A 210 -22.13 14.20 -3.08
C LEU A 210 -22.89 13.40 -2.02
N PRO A 211 -24.01 12.74 -2.38
CA PRO A 211 -24.63 11.79 -1.46
C PRO A 211 -23.70 10.59 -1.25
N ASN A 212 -23.74 10.01 -0.05
CA ASN A 212 -23.07 8.74 0.17
C ASN A 212 -23.63 7.71 -0.80
N ALA A 213 -22.74 7.03 -1.55
CA ALA A 213 -23.17 5.92 -2.38
C ALA A 213 -23.79 4.83 -1.48
N PRO A 214 -25.00 4.32 -1.81
CA PRO A 214 -25.50 3.17 -1.08
C PRO A 214 -24.54 2.00 -1.25
N PRO A 215 -24.37 1.15 -0.25
CA PRO A 215 -23.54 -0.04 -0.38
C PRO A 215 -24.05 -0.88 -1.55
N THR A 216 -23.17 -1.38 -2.38
CA THR A 216 -23.52 -2.28 -3.49
C THR A 216 -24.15 -3.54 -2.91
N PRO A 217 -25.41 -3.88 -3.23
CA PRO A 217 -26.02 -5.11 -2.74
C PRO A 217 -25.20 -6.32 -3.17
N GLY A 218 -24.95 -7.23 -2.24
CA GLY A 218 -24.23 -8.46 -2.54
C GLY A 218 -25.02 -9.34 -3.51
N THR A 219 -24.39 -9.82 -4.57
CA THR A 219 -24.95 -10.85 -5.42
C THR A 219 -25.12 -12.13 -4.61
N PRO A 220 -26.30 -12.72 -4.51
CA PRO A 220 -26.51 -13.97 -3.79
C PRO A 220 -25.63 -15.08 -4.33
N PHE A 221 -24.91 -15.77 -3.44
CA PHE A 221 -24.10 -16.95 -3.74
C PHE A 221 -24.51 -18.08 -2.80
N PRO A 222 -25.28 -19.08 -3.28
CA PRO A 222 -25.68 -20.23 -2.46
C PRO A 222 -24.48 -21.11 -2.21
N VAL A 223 -24.21 -21.44 -0.95
CA VAL A 223 -23.14 -22.36 -0.53
C VAL A 223 -23.67 -23.77 -0.54
N ARG A 224 -23.34 -24.52 -1.59
CA ARG A 224 -23.72 -25.92 -1.79
C ARG A 224 -22.46 -26.74 -2.00
N GLY A 225 -22.38 -27.91 -1.33
CA GLY A 225 -21.21 -28.79 -1.43
C GLY A 225 -19.93 -28.13 -0.89
N ARG A 226 -18.86 -28.23 -1.64
CA ARG A 226 -17.48 -27.86 -1.26
C ARG A 226 -17.11 -26.50 -1.87
N VAL A 227 -17.33 -25.44 -1.14
CA VAL A 227 -17.01 -24.07 -1.60
C VAL A 227 -15.74 -23.56 -0.93
N LEU A 228 -14.73 -23.25 -1.74
CA LEU A 228 -13.48 -22.61 -1.30
C LEU A 228 -13.53 -21.12 -1.59
N VAL A 229 -13.25 -20.30 -0.59
CA VAL A 229 -13.06 -18.86 -0.75
C VAL A 229 -11.57 -18.54 -0.62
N VAL A 230 -11.03 -17.77 -1.56
CA VAL A 230 -9.66 -17.26 -1.51
C VAL A 230 -9.72 -15.75 -1.28
N ALA A 231 -9.23 -15.30 -0.13
CA ALA A 231 -9.20 -13.89 0.21
C ALA A 231 -7.83 -13.27 -0.11
N GLY A 232 -7.79 -12.38 -1.09
CA GLY A 232 -6.62 -11.61 -1.51
C GLY A 232 -6.72 -10.13 -1.13
N GLN A 233 -5.83 -9.29 -1.65
CA GLN A 233 -5.82 -7.85 -1.39
C GLN A 233 -7.15 -7.19 -1.74
N GLY A 234 -7.68 -6.38 -0.83
CA GLY A 234 -8.97 -5.69 -1.00
C GLY A 234 -10.18 -6.54 -0.62
N ALA A 235 -10.00 -7.76 -0.10
CA ALA A 235 -11.08 -8.52 0.52
C ALA A 235 -11.62 -7.79 1.77
N ASP A 236 -12.92 -7.88 2.00
CA ASP A 236 -13.56 -7.33 3.22
C ASP A 236 -13.61 -8.42 4.30
N PRO A 237 -13.03 -8.21 5.49
CA PRO A 237 -13.08 -9.18 6.58
C PRO A 237 -14.51 -9.58 7.00
N ARG A 238 -15.50 -8.69 6.81
CA ARG A 238 -16.91 -8.99 7.08
C ARG A 238 -17.48 -10.00 6.10
N VAL A 239 -17.06 -9.90 4.83
CA VAL A 239 -17.45 -10.87 3.78
C VAL A 239 -16.78 -12.22 4.02
N VAL A 240 -15.53 -12.23 4.49
CA VAL A 240 -14.80 -13.43 4.90
C VAL A 240 -15.49 -14.11 6.10
N ALA A 241 -15.87 -13.35 7.13
CA ALA A 241 -16.62 -13.88 8.26
C ALA A 241 -17.96 -14.51 7.83
N ALA A 242 -18.71 -13.82 6.95
CA ALA A 242 -19.97 -14.34 6.40
C ALA A 242 -19.77 -15.62 5.57
N ALA A 243 -18.64 -15.77 4.85
CA ALA A 243 -18.30 -17.00 4.13
C ALA A 243 -18.07 -18.18 5.10
N LEU A 244 -17.31 -17.94 6.19
CA LEU A 244 -17.09 -18.94 7.23
C LEU A 244 -18.39 -19.37 7.92
N GLU A 245 -19.27 -18.42 8.24
CA GLU A 245 -20.60 -18.68 8.83
C GLU A 245 -21.49 -19.46 7.88
N ALA A 246 -21.40 -19.22 6.57
CA ALA A 246 -22.17 -19.95 5.56
C ALA A 246 -21.64 -21.38 5.28
N GLY A 247 -20.50 -21.77 5.88
CA GLY A 247 -19.94 -23.12 5.76
C GLY A 247 -18.85 -23.24 4.67
N CYS A 248 -18.35 -22.15 4.13
CA CYS A 248 -17.19 -22.17 3.23
C CYS A 248 -15.89 -22.48 3.98
N VAL A 249 -14.92 -23.09 3.28
CA VAL A 249 -13.51 -23.02 3.67
C VAL A 249 -12.91 -21.73 3.12
N VAL A 250 -12.13 -21.02 3.93
CA VAL A 250 -11.50 -19.78 3.51
C VAL A 250 -9.99 -19.87 3.64
N VAL A 251 -9.28 -19.75 2.52
CA VAL A 251 -7.82 -19.53 2.49
C VAL A 251 -7.57 -18.03 2.41
N ALA A 252 -6.93 -17.47 3.44
CA ALA A 252 -6.65 -16.03 3.50
C ALA A 252 -5.17 -15.74 3.25
N GLU A 253 -4.84 -15.10 2.12
CA GLU A 253 -3.50 -14.58 1.88
C GLU A 253 -3.18 -13.46 2.91
N ALA A 254 -1.94 -13.39 3.38
CA ALA A 254 -1.58 -12.47 4.47
C ALA A 254 -1.85 -10.99 4.14
N HIS A 255 -1.59 -10.59 2.89
CA HIS A 255 -1.81 -9.21 2.44
C HIS A 255 -3.30 -8.83 2.25
N SER A 256 -4.21 -9.79 2.42
CA SER A 256 -5.65 -9.50 2.44
C SER A 256 -6.11 -8.75 3.70
N GLY A 257 -5.37 -8.87 4.81
CA GLY A 257 -5.81 -8.42 6.12
C GLY A 257 -6.97 -9.23 6.72
N CYS A 258 -7.28 -10.40 6.13
CA CYS A 258 -8.45 -11.21 6.48
C CYS A 258 -8.10 -12.52 7.23
N ARG A 259 -6.91 -12.63 7.83
CA ARG A 259 -6.50 -13.79 8.65
C ARG A 259 -7.17 -13.78 10.01
N ILE A 260 -8.47 -14.05 10.03
CA ILE A 260 -9.29 -14.19 11.23
C ILE A 260 -9.42 -15.67 11.62
N ASP A 261 -9.93 -15.92 12.83
CA ASP A 261 -10.13 -17.29 13.30
C ASP A 261 -11.01 -18.10 12.34
N GLY A 262 -10.61 -19.34 12.08
CA GLY A 262 -11.26 -20.23 11.12
C GLY A 262 -10.75 -20.14 9.68
N THR A 263 -9.84 -19.20 9.37
CA THR A 263 -9.19 -19.15 8.05
C THR A 263 -7.98 -20.07 7.97
N VAL A 264 -7.77 -20.67 6.80
CA VAL A 264 -6.60 -21.47 6.45
C VAL A 264 -5.45 -20.55 6.06
N THR A 265 -4.28 -20.76 6.62
CA THR A 265 -3.09 -19.91 6.44
C THR A 265 -1.86 -20.68 5.94
N THR A 266 -1.88 -22.01 5.96
CA THR A 266 -0.74 -22.89 5.62
C THR A 266 -0.91 -23.62 4.30
N ALA A 267 -1.97 -23.33 3.53
CA ALA A 267 -2.32 -24.00 2.29
C ALA A 267 -1.17 -24.10 1.27
N HIS A 268 -0.27 -23.08 1.25
CA HIS A 268 0.90 -23.08 0.38
C HIS A 268 1.76 -24.34 0.52
N HIS A 269 1.93 -24.84 1.74
CA HIS A 269 2.82 -25.97 2.04
C HIS A 269 2.21 -27.30 1.61
N PHE A 270 1.01 -27.62 2.08
CA PHE A 270 0.44 -28.96 1.89
C PHE A 270 -0.24 -29.17 0.53
N LEU A 271 -0.67 -28.12 -0.17
CA LEU A 271 -1.24 -28.25 -1.52
C LEU A 271 -0.21 -28.62 -2.60
N ALA A 272 1.07 -28.73 -2.25
CA ALA A 272 2.10 -29.28 -3.12
C ALA A 272 2.00 -30.81 -3.24
N SER A 273 1.36 -31.50 -2.28
CA SER A 273 1.15 -32.95 -2.30
C SER A 273 -0.19 -33.32 -2.94
N PRO A 274 -0.22 -34.14 -4.01
CA PRO A 274 -1.48 -34.63 -4.58
C PRO A 274 -2.29 -35.48 -3.59
N MET A 275 -1.65 -36.28 -2.70
CA MET A 275 -2.32 -37.09 -1.70
C MET A 275 -3.18 -36.24 -0.76
N VAL A 276 -2.73 -35.01 -0.47
CA VAL A 276 -3.45 -34.05 0.38
C VAL A 276 -4.43 -33.21 -0.44
N ALA A 277 -4.02 -32.78 -1.62
CA ALA A 277 -4.80 -31.87 -2.46
C ALA A 277 -6.08 -32.54 -3.02
N ASP A 278 -6.00 -33.78 -3.48
CA ASP A 278 -7.13 -34.46 -4.12
C ASP A 278 -8.39 -34.53 -3.23
N PRO A 279 -8.33 -34.99 -1.96
CA PRO A 279 -9.50 -35.01 -1.07
C PRO A 279 -9.98 -33.61 -0.67
N LEU A 280 -9.15 -32.60 -0.79
CA LEU A 280 -9.46 -31.19 -0.47
C LEU A 280 -10.05 -30.42 -1.65
N THR A 281 -10.17 -31.01 -2.84
CA THR A 281 -10.66 -30.35 -4.06
C THR A 281 -12.07 -29.79 -3.86
N PRO A 282 -12.31 -28.48 -4.13
CA PRO A 282 -13.61 -27.86 -4.04
C PRO A 282 -14.46 -28.08 -5.31
N ASP A 283 -15.78 -27.96 -5.17
CA ASP A 283 -16.72 -27.93 -6.31
C ASP A 283 -16.80 -26.55 -6.96
N ALA A 284 -16.58 -25.48 -6.18
CA ALA A 284 -16.58 -24.10 -6.66
C ALA A 284 -15.57 -23.24 -5.86
N VAL A 285 -15.05 -22.21 -6.53
CA VAL A 285 -14.11 -21.24 -5.94
C VAL A 285 -14.66 -19.81 -6.04
N VAL A 286 -14.54 -19.05 -4.96
CA VAL A 286 -14.81 -17.61 -4.94
C VAL A 286 -13.53 -16.87 -4.56
N VAL A 287 -13.05 -15.98 -5.43
CA VAL A 287 -11.86 -15.15 -5.16
C VAL A 287 -12.30 -13.75 -4.79
N LEU A 288 -12.00 -13.33 -3.56
CA LEU A 288 -12.29 -12.00 -3.05
C LEU A 288 -11.06 -11.10 -3.26
N GLY A 289 -11.22 -10.04 -4.03
CA GLY A 289 -10.13 -9.11 -4.34
C GLY A 289 -9.04 -9.72 -5.23
N ARG A 290 -7.77 -9.34 -4.98
CA ARG A 290 -6.61 -9.79 -5.75
C ARG A 290 -5.80 -10.81 -4.95
N ALA A 291 -5.90 -12.08 -5.31
CA ALA A 291 -5.07 -13.17 -4.82
C ALA A 291 -3.91 -13.48 -5.79
N GLY A 292 -2.88 -14.20 -5.36
CA GLY A 292 -1.79 -14.65 -6.23
C GLY A 292 -0.40 -14.71 -5.62
N LEU A 293 -0.27 -14.95 -4.31
CA LEU A 293 1.02 -15.20 -3.66
C LEU A 293 1.46 -16.66 -3.75
N SER A 294 0.52 -17.60 -3.64
CA SER A 294 0.82 -19.04 -3.65
C SER A 294 0.61 -19.67 -5.02
N ARG A 295 1.69 -20.16 -5.65
CA ARG A 295 1.61 -20.95 -6.89
C ARG A 295 0.90 -22.29 -6.67
N ASN A 296 1.08 -22.91 -5.51
CA ASN A 296 0.44 -24.19 -5.18
C ASN A 296 -1.07 -24.01 -5.09
N LEU A 297 -1.56 -22.95 -4.42
CA LEU A 297 -2.98 -22.62 -4.37
C LEU A 297 -3.52 -22.31 -5.78
N ALA A 298 -2.82 -21.50 -6.57
CA ALA A 298 -3.22 -21.19 -7.94
C ALA A 298 -3.31 -22.43 -8.82
N SER A 299 -2.38 -23.39 -8.69
CA SER A 299 -2.41 -24.66 -9.41
C SER A 299 -3.55 -25.55 -8.93
N PHE A 300 -3.80 -25.60 -7.62
CA PHE A 300 -4.87 -26.40 -7.01
C PHE A 300 -6.26 -25.99 -7.51
N ILE A 301 -6.55 -24.70 -7.59
CA ILE A 301 -7.86 -24.21 -8.07
C ILE A 301 -7.97 -24.13 -9.60
N ALA A 302 -6.95 -24.53 -10.34
CA ALA A 302 -6.80 -24.31 -11.78
C ALA A 302 -7.94 -24.83 -12.65
N SER A 303 -8.52 -25.96 -12.27
CA SER A 303 -9.58 -26.65 -13.02
C SER A 303 -10.98 -26.45 -12.44
N VAL A 304 -11.11 -25.62 -11.39
CA VAL A 304 -12.37 -25.43 -10.68
C VAL A 304 -13.07 -24.16 -11.18
N GLU A 305 -14.40 -24.22 -11.30
CA GLU A 305 -15.21 -23.05 -11.65
C GLU A 305 -15.01 -21.92 -10.64
N THR A 306 -14.59 -20.74 -11.12
CA THR A 306 -14.18 -19.64 -10.27
C THR A 306 -15.03 -18.40 -10.51
N THR A 307 -15.58 -17.84 -9.41
CA THR A 307 -16.23 -16.52 -9.38
C THR A 307 -15.27 -15.50 -8.78
N GLY A 308 -14.95 -14.45 -9.53
CA GLY A 308 -14.18 -13.30 -9.05
C GLY A 308 -15.10 -12.23 -8.43
N VAL A 309 -14.67 -11.63 -7.32
CA VAL A 309 -15.41 -10.59 -6.59
C VAL A 309 -14.53 -9.37 -6.39
N GLY A 310 -14.95 -8.20 -6.86
CA GLY A 310 -14.22 -6.94 -6.68
C GLY A 310 -14.62 -5.86 -7.67
N GLU A 311 -14.17 -4.64 -7.42
CA GLU A 311 -14.40 -3.48 -8.29
C GLU A 311 -13.53 -3.50 -9.56
N GLY A 312 -12.39 -4.21 -9.55
CA GLY A 312 -11.48 -4.36 -10.67
C GLY A 312 -11.48 -5.76 -11.28
N TRP A 313 -10.90 -5.88 -12.46
CA TRP A 313 -10.70 -7.16 -13.12
C TRP A 313 -9.37 -7.77 -12.66
N SER A 314 -9.43 -8.85 -11.86
CA SER A 314 -8.26 -9.60 -11.40
C SER A 314 -8.42 -11.07 -11.78
N ASP A 315 -7.80 -11.45 -12.89
CA ASP A 315 -7.82 -12.83 -13.40
C ASP A 315 -6.55 -13.09 -14.24
N PRO A 316 -5.37 -13.16 -13.59
CA PRO A 316 -4.09 -13.33 -14.31
C PRO A 316 -4.03 -14.66 -15.07
N ASP A 317 -4.68 -15.69 -14.57
CA ASP A 317 -4.68 -17.05 -15.13
C ASP A 317 -5.83 -17.32 -16.10
N ARG A 318 -6.74 -16.36 -16.30
CA ARG A 318 -7.93 -16.47 -17.17
C ARG A 318 -8.86 -17.63 -16.80
N ARG A 319 -9.11 -17.79 -15.50
CA ARG A 319 -9.89 -18.89 -14.93
C ARG A 319 -11.27 -18.46 -14.41
N VAL A 320 -11.47 -17.16 -14.27
CA VAL A 320 -12.75 -16.62 -13.76
C VAL A 320 -13.83 -16.78 -14.82
N SER A 321 -14.85 -17.60 -14.50
CA SER A 321 -16.02 -17.79 -15.34
C SER A 321 -17.10 -16.71 -15.13
N ARG A 322 -17.08 -16.05 -13.96
CA ARG A 322 -18.04 -15.01 -13.57
C ARG A 322 -17.37 -13.93 -12.72
N MET A 323 -17.57 -12.65 -13.09
CA MET A 323 -17.16 -11.49 -12.26
C MET A 323 -18.38 -10.83 -11.66
N ILE A 324 -18.32 -10.51 -10.36
CA ILE A 324 -19.33 -9.77 -9.62
C ILE A 324 -18.68 -8.70 -8.73
N ARG A 325 -19.39 -7.61 -8.45
CA ARG A 325 -18.82 -6.52 -7.65
C ARG A 325 -18.83 -6.81 -6.16
N SER A 326 -19.86 -7.49 -5.67
CA SER A 326 -20.05 -7.82 -4.26
C SER A 326 -20.80 -9.14 -4.16
N VAL A 327 -20.58 -9.90 -3.08
CA VAL A 327 -21.16 -11.21 -2.82
C VAL A 327 -21.88 -11.24 -1.48
N SER A 328 -23.00 -11.95 -1.42
CA SER A 328 -23.68 -12.35 -0.17
C SER A 328 -23.76 -13.86 -0.13
N PHE A 329 -23.02 -14.50 0.76
CA PHE A 329 -23.06 -15.93 0.95
C PHE A 329 -24.37 -16.35 1.63
N ILE A 330 -25.03 -17.36 1.08
CA ILE A 330 -26.28 -17.93 1.62
C ILE A 330 -26.00 -19.37 2.00
N ALA A 331 -26.08 -19.68 3.29
CA ALA A 331 -25.95 -21.05 3.77
C ALA A 331 -27.11 -21.91 3.26
N GLU A 332 -26.79 -22.98 2.54
CA GLU A 332 -27.77 -23.98 2.09
C GLU A 332 -27.29 -25.38 2.50
N GLU A 333 -26.58 -26.10 1.65
CA GLU A 333 -26.19 -27.48 1.85
C GLU A 333 -24.65 -27.63 1.67
N SER A 334 -23.88 -27.08 2.62
CA SER A 334 -22.41 -27.22 2.62
C SER A 334 -21.98 -28.63 3.03
N ASP A 335 -20.76 -29.04 2.66
CA ASP A 335 -20.12 -30.31 3.07
C ASP A 335 -19.33 -30.12 4.37
N PRO A 336 -19.88 -30.48 5.55
CA PRO A 336 -19.20 -30.28 6.83
C PRO A 336 -18.03 -31.24 7.05
N GLU A 337 -18.04 -32.44 6.42
CA GLU A 337 -16.95 -33.40 6.55
C GLU A 337 -15.72 -32.95 5.77
N TRP A 338 -15.93 -32.38 4.58
CA TRP A 338 -14.87 -31.75 3.80
C TRP A 338 -14.26 -30.55 4.52
N ARG A 339 -15.09 -29.70 5.10
CA ARG A 339 -14.62 -28.57 5.91
C ARG A 339 -13.80 -29.05 7.12
N ALA A 340 -14.29 -30.05 7.87
CA ALA A 340 -13.56 -30.61 8.99
C ALA A 340 -12.21 -31.23 8.58
N THR A 341 -12.11 -31.74 7.35
CA THR A 341 -10.85 -32.24 6.81
C THR A 341 -9.84 -31.12 6.59
N TRP A 342 -10.27 -29.99 6.00
CA TRP A 342 -9.44 -28.81 5.88
C TRP A 342 -8.96 -28.28 7.25
N GLU A 343 -9.86 -28.23 8.24
CA GLU A 343 -9.54 -27.75 9.60
C GLU A 343 -8.50 -28.65 10.27
N ARG A 344 -8.59 -29.98 10.10
CA ARG A 344 -7.57 -30.90 10.61
C ARG A 344 -6.23 -30.74 9.95
N VAL A 345 -6.22 -30.60 8.61
CA VAL A 345 -4.99 -30.38 7.82
C VAL A 345 -4.32 -29.08 8.24
N GLU A 346 -5.06 -27.98 8.32
CA GLU A 346 -4.54 -26.69 8.78
C GLU A 346 -3.97 -26.78 10.20
N SER A 347 -4.68 -27.47 11.12
CA SER A 347 -4.23 -27.63 12.51
C SER A 347 -2.90 -28.37 12.61
N VAL A 348 -2.73 -29.47 11.88
CA VAL A 348 -1.49 -30.25 11.86
C VAL A 348 -0.37 -29.44 11.19
N ALA A 349 -0.64 -28.85 10.03
CA ALA A 349 0.34 -28.05 9.31
C ALA A 349 0.85 -26.87 10.16
N ARG A 350 -0.06 -26.17 10.84
CA ARG A 350 0.29 -25.04 11.71
C ARG A 350 1.12 -25.48 12.91
N ALA A 351 0.70 -26.57 13.59
CA ALA A 351 1.44 -27.09 14.73
C ALA A 351 2.86 -27.53 14.35
N THR A 352 3.02 -28.16 13.18
CA THR A 352 4.31 -28.58 12.64
C THR A 352 5.19 -27.36 12.35
N LEU A 353 4.68 -26.36 11.63
CA LEU A 353 5.43 -25.13 11.34
C LEU A 353 5.89 -24.43 12.61
N ASP A 354 5.00 -24.28 13.58
CA ASP A 354 5.31 -23.61 14.83
C ASP A 354 6.38 -24.37 15.63
N SER A 355 6.26 -25.69 15.72
CA SER A 355 7.26 -26.55 16.39
C SER A 355 8.64 -26.46 15.72
N GLU A 356 8.68 -26.52 14.39
CA GLU A 356 9.94 -26.45 13.63
C GLU A 356 10.59 -25.05 13.71
N LEU A 357 9.81 -23.97 13.69
CA LEU A 357 10.31 -22.62 13.81
C LEU A 357 10.81 -22.32 15.23
N ASP A 358 10.21 -22.92 16.24
CA ASP A 358 10.61 -22.73 17.65
C ASP A 358 11.71 -23.72 18.11
N ALA A 359 12.10 -24.70 17.27
CA ALA A 359 13.12 -25.69 17.60
C ALA A 359 14.54 -25.09 17.75
N THR A 360 14.77 -23.90 17.23
CA THR A 360 16.05 -23.19 17.33
C THR A 360 15.83 -21.71 17.59
N ASP A 361 16.75 -21.07 18.29
CA ASP A 361 16.71 -19.61 18.52
C ASP A 361 17.54 -18.81 17.49
N VAL A 362 18.01 -19.48 16.44
CA VAL A 362 18.67 -18.80 15.31
C VAL A 362 17.66 -18.03 14.48
N PRO A 363 17.90 -16.73 14.21
CA PRO A 363 17.02 -15.94 13.35
C PRO A 363 16.91 -16.54 11.94
N SER A 364 15.69 -16.55 11.40
CA SER A 364 15.41 -16.98 10.01
C SER A 364 14.29 -16.11 9.42
N GLU A 365 14.25 -15.98 8.09
CA GLU A 365 13.23 -15.18 7.42
C GLU A 365 11.80 -15.65 7.72
N PRO A 366 11.49 -16.99 7.67
CA PRO A 366 10.19 -17.52 8.08
C PRO A 366 9.78 -17.15 9.50
N ARG A 367 10.70 -17.32 10.47
CA ARG A 367 10.43 -17.00 11.87
C ARG A 367 10.26 -15.51 12.07
N ALA A 368 11.10 -14.67 11.45
CA ALA A 368 10.98 -13.22 11.52
C ALA A 368 9.62 -12.74 11.01
N ALA A 369 9.14 -13.27 9.89
CA ALA A 369 7.83 -12.89 9.33
C ALA A 369 6.66 -13.29 10.27
N ARG A 370 6.70 -14.49 10.88
CA ARG A 370 5.72 -14.93 11.87
C ARG A 370 5.71 -14.03 13.10
N ASP A 371 6.88 -13.80 13.68
CA ASP A 371 7.03 -13.11 14.96
C ASP A 371 6.76 -11.60 14.81
N VAL A 372 7.17 -10.96 13.70
CA VAL A 372 6.78 -9.58 13.38
C VAL A 372 5.26 -9.45 13.29
N ALA A 373 4.60 -10.38 12.59
CA ALA A 373 3.14 -10.35 12.51
C ALA A 373 2.51 -10.49 13.91
N ALA A 374 3.05 -11.33 14.79
CA ALA A 374 2.56 -11.49 16.15
C ALA A 374 2.74 -10.23 17.00
N ALA A 375 3.86 -9.52 16.82
CA ALA A 375 4.19 -8.31 17.59
C ALA A 375 3.35 -7.07 17.25
N VAL A 376 2.68 -7.02 16.08
CA VAL A 376 1.80 -5.90 15.73
C VAL A 376 0.57 -5.89 16.64
N PRO A 377 0.29 -4.81 17.36
CA PRO A 377 -0.86 -4.73 18.27
C PRO A 377 -2.21 -4.78 17.52
N ALA A 378 -3.28 -5.11 18.25
CA ALA A 378 -4.64 -5.01 17.72
C ALA A 378 -4.94 -3.58 17.24
N GLY A 379 -5.50 -3.43 16.04
CA GLY A 379 -5.74 -2.14 15.41
C GLY A 379 -4.48 -1.45 14.87
N GLY A 380 -3.29 -2.04 15.04
CA GLY A 380 -2.07 -1.57 14.43
C GLY A 380 -1.97 -1.90 12.94
N MET A 381 -0.95 -1.38 12.30
CA MET A 381 -0.69 -1.55 10.87
C MET A 381 0.59 -2.36 10.64
N LEU A 382 0.49 -3.40 9.81
CA LEU A 382 1.61 -4.17 9.30
C LEU A 382 1.89 -3.78 7.86
N ILE A 383 3.01 -3.15 7.62
CA ILE A 383 3.46 -2.81 6.27
C ILE A 383 4.42 -3.88 5.79
N VAL A 384 4.15 -4.50 4.65
CA VAL A 384 4.98 -5.60 4.17
C VAL A 384 5.55 -5.32 2.78
N GLY A 385 6.88 -5.49 2.67
CA GLY A 385 7.63 -5.35 1.44
C GLY A 385 7.34 -6.44 0.42
N SER A 386 7.45 -6.11 -0.84
CA SER A 386 7.43 -7.07 -1.95
C SER A 386 8.61 -8.06 -1.85
N SER A 387 8.71 -9.00 -2.79
CA SER A 387 9.74 -10.06 -2.81
C SER A 387 9.49 -11.15 -1.76
N MET A 388 10.49 -11.55 -0.95
CA MET A 388 10.34 -12.58 0.08
C MET A 388 9.50 -12.13 1.27
N PRO A 389 9.63 -10.91 1.82
CA PRO A 389 8.89 -10.53 3.03
C PRO A 389 7.38 -10.80 2.96
N VAL A 390 6.70 -10.48 1.86
CA VAL A 390 5.26 -10.75 1.73
C VAL A 390 4.95 -12.23 1.57
N ARG A 391 5.87 -13.01 0.99
CA ARG A 391 5.73 -14.47 0.85
C ARG A 391 5.94 -15.17 2.18
N ASP A 392 6.97 -14.76 2.92
CA ASP A 392 7.23 -15.31 4.26
C ASP A 392 6.10 -14.98 5.21
N LEU A 393 5.56 -13.77 5.13
CA LEU A 393 4.36 -13.42 5.86
C LEU A 393 3.17 -14.32 5.48
N ASP A 394 2.99 -14.59 4.18
CA ASP A 394 1.88 -15.42 3.68
C ASP A 394 2.02 -16.89 4.09
N TRP A 395 3.24 -17.42 4.09
CA TRP A 395 3.45 -18.84 4.34
C TRP A 395 3.56 -19.19 5.82
N PHE A 396 4.02 -18.24 6.66
CA PHE A 396 4.38 -18.55 8.05
C PHE A 396 3.58 -17.80 9.11
N ALA A 397 3.00 -16.63 8.80
CA ALA A 397 2.22 -15.89 9.80
C ALA A 397 0.91 -16.61 10.17
N ARG A 398 0.57 -16.53 11.46
CA ARG A 398 -0.65 -17.12 12.05
C ARG A 398 -1.87 -16.22 11.82
N THR A 399 -3.06 -16.75 12.08
CA THR A 399 -4.23 -15.93 12.38
C THR A 399 -3.97 -15.07 13.62
N GLY A 400 -4.70 -13.99 13.76
CA GLY A 400 -4.52 -13.10 14.90
C GLY A 400 -5.55 -11.98 14.96
N PRO A 401 -5.40 -11.03 15.90
CA PRO A 401 -6.31 -9.91 16.01
C PRO A 401 -6.35 -9.11 14.72
N MET A 402 -7.50 -8.46 14.45
CA MET A 402 -7.65 -7.61 13.26
C MET A 402 -6.57 -6.53 13.19
N ARG A 403 -5.85 -6.52 12.09
CA ARG A 403 -4.78 -5.57 11.76
C ARG A 403 -4.99 -5.07 10.34
N THR A 404 -4.58 -3.84 10.09
CA THR A 404 -4.50 -3.35 8.70
C THR A 404 -3.20 -3.82 8.09
N VAL A 405 -3.26 -4.64 7.03
CA VAL A 405 -2.07 -5.06 6.29
C VAL A 405 -1.93 -4.19 5.04
N ILE A 406 -0.81 -3.49 4.94
CA ILE A 406 -0.50 -2.56 3.84
C ILE A 406 0.67 -3.11 3.03
N SER A 407 0.53 -3.14 1.71
CA SER A 407 1.58 -3.60 0.81
C SER A 407 1.51 -2.92 -0.56
N ASN A 408 2.65 -2.84 -1.26
CA ASN A 408 2.70 -2.36 -2.64
C ASN A 408 2.47 -3.52 -3.61
N ARG A 409 1.26 -4.13 -3.55
CA ARG A 409 0.88 -5.26 -4.40
C ARG A 409 0.10 -4.86 -5.65
N GLY A 410 -0.11 -3.57 -5.87
CA GLY A 410 -0.61 -3.07 -7.15
C GLY A 410 0.38 -3.40 -8.28
N ALA A 411 1.54 -2.77 -8.25
CA ALA A 411 2.65 -3.01 -9.18
C ALA A 411 3.68 -4.01 -8.66
N SER A 412 3.67 -4.30 -7.36
CA SER A 412 4.61 -5.23 -6.69
C SER A 412 6.08 -4.77 -6.72
N GLY A 413 6.33 -3.47 -6.80
CA GLY A 413 7.66 -2.88 -6.74
C GLY A 413 8.28 -2.92 -5.34
N ILE A 414 9.60 -2.74 -5.27
CA ILE A 414 10.33 -2.53 -4.01
C ILE A 414 10.46 -1.03 -3.66
N ASP A 415 10.10 -0.17 -4.59
CA ASP A 415 10.16 1.27 -4.49
C ASP A 415 9.14 1.83 -3.49
N GLY A 416 9.51 2.89 -2.79
CA GLY A 416 8.62 3.64 -1.91
C GLY A 416 8.20 2.96 -0.62
N LEU A 417 8.80 1.82 -0.22
CA LEU A 417 8.36 1.07 0.95
C LEU A 417 8.55 1.84 2.27
N VAL A 418 9.70 2.47 2.46
CA VAL A 418 10.01 3.27 3.66
C VAL A 418 9.04 4.45 3.76
N SER A 419 8.87 5.18 2.66
CA SER A 419 7.97 6.32 2.57
C SER A 419 6.51 5.93 2.83
N LEU A 420 6.06 4.82 2.24
CA LEU A 420 4.72 4.25 2.49
C LEU A 420 4.53 3.91 3.98
N ALA A 421 5.53 3.25 4.59
CA ALA A 421 5.47 2.86 5.98
C ALA A 421 5.43 4.07 6.93
N LEU A 422 6.22 5.12 6.65
CA LEU A 422 6.17 6.38 7.39
C LEU A 422 4.84 7.09 7.21
N GLY A 423 4.26 7.08 5.99
CA GLY A 423 2.91 7.61 5.76
C GLY A 423 1.84 6.89 6.57
N ALA A 424 1.92 5.57 6.68
CA ALA A 424 1.06 4.77 7.56
C ALA A 424 1.32 5.10 9.04
N GLY A 425 2.58 5.21 9.46
CA GLY A 425 3.00 5.60 10.81
C GLY A 425 2.45 6.95 11.27
N ALA A 426 2.21 7.88 10.33
CA ALA A 426 1.55 9.14 10.62
C ALA A 426 0.06 8.99 11.02
N VAL A 427 -0.52 7.82 10.81
CA VAL A 427 -1.94 7.54 11.14
C VAL A 427 -2.08 6.81 12.48
N GLY A 428 -1.15 5.91 12.78
CA GLY A 428 -1.18 5.13 14.03
C GLY A 428 -0.01 4.15 14.13
N PRO A 429 0.02 3.27 15.14
CA PRO A 429 1.11 2.33 15.34
C PRO A 429 1.40 1.50 14.09
N ALA A 430 2.62 1.57 13.59
CA ALA A 430 3.03 0.93 12.33
C ALA A 430 4.32 0.11 12.51
N VAL A 431 4.29 -1.11 12.01
CA VAL A 431 5.46 -1.99 11.91
C VAL A 431 5.64 -2.38 10.45
N ALA A 432 6.84 -2.23 9.92
CA ALA A 432 7.17 -2.65 8.57
C ALA A 432 8.07 -3.88 8.58
N LEU A 433 7.83 -4.82 7.68
CA LEU A 433 8.72 -5.94 7.36
C LEU A 433 9.29 -5.73 5.96
N ALA A 434 10.59 -5.53 5.86
CA ALA A 434 11.30 -5.15 4.65
C ALA A 434 12.50 -6.06 4.38
N GLY A 435 12.90 -6.21 3.12
CA GLY A 435 14.24 -6.66 2.78
C GLY A 435 15.23 -5.47 2.71
N ASP A 436 16.51 -5.76 2.84
CA ASP A 436 17.61 -4.79 2.77
C ASP A 436 17.58 -3.93 1.48
N LEU A 437 17.40 -4.55 0.32
CA LEU A 437 17.31 -3.82 -0.96
C LEU A 437 16.10 -2.88 -1.02
N SER A 438 14.97 -3.25 -0.42
CA SER A 438 13.79 -2.38 -0.36
C SER A 438 14.03 -1.16 0.52
N LEU A 439 14.71 -1.34 1.67
CA LEU A 439 15.13 -0.25 2.54
C LEU A 439 16.07 0.70 1.79
N LEU A 440 17.13 0.17 1.17
CA LEU A 440 18.13 0.96 0.46
C LEU A 440 17.55 1.69 -0.75
N HIS A 441 16.59 1.09 -1.45
CA HIS A 441 15.95 1.70 -2.62
C HIS A 441 15.14 2.95 -2.27
N ASP A 442 14.60 3.03 -1.06
CA ASP A 442 13.74 4.15 -0.62
C ASP A 442 14.24 4.83 0.68
N GLN A 443 15.56 4.74 0.97
CA GLN A 443 16.15 5.35 2.16
C GLN A 443 15.89 6.87 2.27
N ASN A 444 15.69 7.58 1.15
CA ASN A 444 15.32 9.00 1.15
C ASN A 444 13.96 9.26 1.83
N GLY A 445 13.12 8.24 2.01
CA GLY A 445 11.89 8.32 2.79
C GLY A 445 12.11 8.86 4.21
N PHE A 446 13.26 8.56 4.82
CA PHE A 446 13.60 9.04 6.16
C PHE A 446 13.82 10.55 6.28
N LEU A 447 13.88 11.28 5.15
CA LEU A 447 14.04 12.75 5.12
C LEU A 447 12.72 13.52 5.28
N VAL A 448 11.61 12.84 5.55
CA VAL A 448 10.31 13.52 5.77
C VAL A 448 10.32 14.35 7.06
N ASP A 449 9.66 15.53 7.01
CA ASP A 449 9.50 16.42 8.15
C ASP A 449 8.03 16.89 8.28
N PRO A 450 7.39 16.76 9.46
CA PRO A 450 7.86 16.01 10.62
C PRO A 450 7.97 14.50 10.34
N ARG A 451 8.89 13.81 11.03
CA ARG A 451 9.07 12.36 10.86
C ARG A 451 8.14 11.60 11.80
N PRO A 452 7.24 10.74 11.28
CA PRO A 452 6.40 9.87 12.10
C PRO A 452 7.18 8.76 12.80
N ASP A 453 6.56 8.17 13.83
CA ASP A 453 7.07 6.97 14.48
C ASP A 453 6.91 5.75 13.57
N LEU A 454 7.91 4.87 13.57
CA LEU A 454 7.89 3.63 12.78
C LEU A 454 8.86 2.61 13.36
N VAL A 455 8.43 1.37 13.47
CA VAL A 455 9.33 0.23 13.64
C VAL A 455 9.48 -0.47 12.29
N ILE A 456 10.70 -0.56 11.77
CA ILE A 456 11.00 -1.29 10.54
C ILE A 456 11.93 -2.46 10.83
N VAL A 457 11.44 -3.68 10.65
CA VAL A 457 12.23 -4.90 10.73
C VAL A 457 12.80 -5.18 9.35
N VAL A 458 14.11 -5.22 9.25
CA VAL A 458 14.82 -5.43 8.00
C VAL A 458 15.44 -6.82 8.01
N VAL A 459 14.96 -7.69 7.16
CA VAL A 459 15.62 -8.95 6.83
C VAL A 459 16.79 -8.63 5.91
N ASN A 460 18.00 -8.71 6.47
CA ASN A 460 19.24 -8.43 5.77
C ASN A 460 19.95 -9.73 5.39
N ASN A 461 19.76 -10.14 4.15
CA ASN A 461 20.47 -11.27 3.54
C ASN A 461 21.50 -10.82 2.48
N ASP A 462 21.86 -9.54 2.50
CA ASP A 462 22.78 -8.86 1.59
C ASP A 462 22.39 -9.11 0.12
N GLY A 463 21.10 -8.87 -0.21
CA GLY A 463 20.71 -8.87 -1.63
C GLY A 463 19.35 -9.42 -1.99
N GLY A 464 19.22 -9.83 -3.25
CA GLY A 464 17.99 -10.29 -3.87
C GLY A 464 17.60 -11.74 -3.53
N GLY A 465 17.30 -12.04 -2.27
CA GLY A 465 17.01 -13.40 -1.79
C GLY A 465 15.96 -14.18 -2.57
N ILE A 466 14.94 -13.50 -3.13
CA ILE A 466 13.91 -14.17 -3.94
C ILE A 466 14.50 -14.91 -5.15
N PHE A 467 15.58 -14.40 -5.76
CA PHE A 467 16.17 -15.00 -6.95
C PHE A 467 16.81 -16.37 -6.67
N SER A 468 17.19 -16.66 -5.43
CA SER A 468 17.66 -17.99 -4.99
C SER A 468 16.57 -19.07 -5.06
N PHE A 469 15.30 -18.67 -5.08
CA PHE A 469 14.14 -19.57 -5.27
C PHE A 469 13.71 -19.72 -6.73
N LEU A 470 14.33 -19.01 -7.65
CA LEU A 470 13.94 -18.95 -9.06
C LEU A 470 14.98 -19.65 -9.97
N PRO A 471 14.62 -19.97 -11.22
CA PRO A 471 15.54 -20.64 -12.17
C PRO A 471 16.87 -19.91 -12.39
N GLN A 472 16.94 -18.61 -12.12
CA GLN A 472 18.15 -17.80 -12.22
C GLN A 472 19.27 -18.29 -11.30
N ALA A 473 18.94 -18.95 -10.18
CA ALA A 473 19.93 -19.56 -9.27
C ALA A 473 20.84 -20.60 -9.95
N ALA A 474 20.41 -21.18 -11.09
CA ALA A 474 21.23 -22.13 -11.84
C ALA A 474 22.43 -21.48 -12.57
N PHE A 475 22.47 -20.14 -12.68
CA PHE A 475 23.53 -19.40 -13.37
C PHE A 475 24.57 -18.86 -12.38
N ALA A 476 25.20 -19.73 -11.61
CA ALA A 476 26.05 -19.40 -10.46
C ALA A 476 27.15 -18.35 -10.78
N GLU A 477 27.82 -18.42 -11.95
CA GLU A 477 28.91 -17.51 -12.32
C GLU A 477 28.49 -16.02 -12.42
N THR A 478 27.20 -15.77 -12.70
CA THR A 478 26.67 -14.41 -12.91
C THR A 478 25.62 -14.02 -11.89
N PHE A 479 25.19 -14.96 -11.05
CA PHE A 479 24.08 -14.79 -10.13
C PHE A 479 24.25 -13.61 -9.18
N GLU A 480 25.37 -13.55 -8.47
CA GLU A 480 25.63 -12.48 -7.51
C GLU A 480 25.63 -11.10 -8.15
N ARG A 481 26.22 -10.99 -9.34
CA ARG A 481 26.31 -9.70 -10.04
C ARG A 481 24.98 -9.22 -10.58
N LEU A 482 24.12 -10.12 -11.09
CA LEU A 482 22.91 -9.75 -11.85
C LEU A 482 21.63 -9.86 -11.03
N PHE A 483 21.60 -10.70 -10.01
CA PHE A 483 20.40 -11.04 -9.25
C PHE A 483 20.60 -10.92 -7.72
N GLY A 484 21.63 -11.52 -7.18
CA GLY A 484 21.99 -11.38 -5.76
C GLY A 484 22.24 -9.93 -5.40
N THR A 485 23.04 -9.24 -6.21
CA THR A 485 23.37 -7.81 -6.06
C THR A 485 23.72 -7.42 -4.62
N PRO A 486 24.69 -8.12 -3.98
CA PRO A 486 25.10 -7.80 -2.62
C PRO A 486 25.66 -6.38 -2.56
N THR A 487 25.29 -5.64 -1.53
CA THR A 487 25.67 -4.24 -1.36
C THR A 487 26.78 -4.05 -0.33
N GLY A 488 26.86 -4.97 0.64
CA GLY A 488 27.77 -4.88 1.78
C GLY A 488 27.55 -3.65 2.66
N ILE A 489 26.37 -3.00 2.60
CA ILE A 489 26.07 -1.80 3.35
C ILE A 489 25.80 -2.16 4.80
N ASP A 490 26.47 -1.43 5.71
CA ASP A 490 26.29 -1.50 7.14
C ASP A 490 25.03 -0.68 7.52
N LEU A 491 23.96 -1.37 7.91
CA LEU A 491 22.69 -0.73 8.24
C LEU A 491 22.75 0.09 9.54
N ALA A 492 23.64 -0.24 10.47
CA ALA A 492 23.85 0.58 11.66
C ALA A 492 24.40 1.96 11.28
N LYS A 493 25.40 2.00 10.39
CA LYS A 493 25.93 3.28 9.89
C LYS A 493 24.91 4.05 9.06
N LEU A 494 24.11 3.35 8.28
CA LEU A 494 23.01 3.99 7.54
C LEU A 494 22.01 4.62 8.50
N ALA A 495 21.62 3.92 9.55
CA ALA A 495 20.73 4.43 10.59
C ALA A 495 21.31 5.68 11.26
N ASP A 496 22.59 5.69 11.58
CA ASP A 496 23.29 6.85 12.14
C ASP A 496 23.22 8.08 11.22
N VAL A 497 23.38 7.90 9.90
CA VAL A 497 23.30 9.00 8.91
C VAL A 497 21.93 9.70 8.97
N TYR A 498 20.85 8.94 9.16
CA TYR A 498 19.49 9.49 9.23
C TYR A 498 19.02 9.79 10.66
N GLY A 499 19.87 9.57 11.68
CA GLY A 499 19.50 9.75 13.08
C GLY A 499 18.40 8.80 13.53
N LEU A 500 18.47 7.54 13.11
CA LEU A 500 17.54 6.46 13.46
C LEU A 500 18.11 5.60 14.59
N ILE A 501 17.25 4.84 15.25
CA ILE A 501 17.65 3.91 16.29
C ILE A 501 17.84 2.54 15.65
N HIS A 502 19.08 2.02 15.68
CA HIS A 502 19.40 0.70 15.14
C HIS A 502 19.52 -0.34 16.26
N ARG A 503 19.07 -1.56 15.97
CA ARG A 503 19.22 -2.74 16.83
C ARG A 503 19.42 -3.99 15.98
N ASP A 504 20.49 -4.74 16.24
CA ASP A 504 20.66 -6.11 15.75
C ASP A 504 19.83 -7.08 16.61
N VAL A 505 19.23 -8.09 15.98
CA VAL A 505 18.59 -9.24 16.63
C VAL A 505 19.50 -10.44 16.46
N GLU A 506 20.14 -10.87 17.56
CA GLU A 506 21.05 -12.02 17.56
C GLU A 506 20.31 -13.33 17.83
N ALA A 507 19.25 -13.31 18.64
CA ALA A 507 18.39 -14.44 18.94
C ALA A 507 16.95 -14.17 18.44
N ALA A 508 16.35 -15.15 17.79
CA ALA A 508 15.00 -14.99 17.23
C ALA A 508 13.95 -14.62 18.30
N SER A 509 14.09 -15.12 19.52
CA SER A 509 13.22 -14.81 20.67
C SER A 509 13.25 -13.34 21.11
N GLU A 510 14.24 -12.55 20.68
CA GLU A 510 14.33 -11.12 20.99
C GLU A 510 13.45 -10.24 20.09
N LEU A 511 12.98 -10.76 18.95
CA LEU A 511 12.35 -9.94 17.90
C LEU A 511 11.05 -9.30 18.36
N GLU A 512 10.14 -10.08 18.94
CA GLU A 512 8.84 -9.56 19.38
C GLU A 512 9.01 -8.46 20.45
N SER A 513 9.89 -8.67 21.42
CA SER A 513 10.18 -7.66 22.46
C SER A 513 10.87 -6.42 21.88
N SER A 514 11.71 -6.58 20.87
CA SER A 514 12.38 -5.47 20.18
C SER A 514 11.39 -4.59 19.43
N VAL A 515 10.39 -5.21 18.77
CA VAL A 515 9.30 -4.49 18.10
C VAL A 515 8.43 -3.75 19.11
N ALA A 516 8.03 -4.42 20.21
CA ALA A 516 7.24 -3.81 21.27
C ALA A 516 7.95 -2.60 21.90
N ASP A 517 9.23 -2.75 22.23
CA ASP A 517 10.09 -1.68 22.74
C ASP A 517 10.14 -0.47 21.78
N GLY A 518 10.28 -0.73 20.47
CA GLY A 518 10.32 0.34 19.47
C GLY A 518 9.00 1.10 19.38
N LEU A 519 7.87 0.39 19.41
CA LEU A 519 6.53 1.00 19.41
C LEU A 519 6.27 1.83 20.67
N GLU A 520 6.78 1.40 21.84
CA GLU A 520 6.61 2.14 23.10
C GLU A 520 7.48 3.40 23.15
N LYS A 521 8.72 3.32 22.66
CA LYS A 521 9.67 4.43 22.74
C LYS A 521 9.41 5.55 21.74
N GLY A 522 8.70 5.25 20.65
CA GLY A 522 8.52 6.19 19.54
C GLY A 522 9.80 6.50 18.77
N GLY A 523 9.70 7.34 17.74
CA GLY A 523 10.76 7.57 16.78
C GLY A 523 10.84 6.47 15.71
N VAL A 524 11.93 6.44 14.95
CA VAL A 524 12.14 5.42 13.92
C VAL A 524 13.17 4.40 14.37
N HIS A 525 12.74 3.14 14.49
CA HIS A 525 13.57 2.02 14.87
C HIS A 525 13.82 1.10 13.67
N VAL A 526 15.09 0.85 13.36
CA VAL A 526 15.54 -0.15 12.38
C VAL A 526 16.03 -1.36 13.15
N ILE A 527 15.26 -2.46 13.08
CA ILE A 527 15.59 -3.73 13.71
C ILE A 527 16.12 -4.65 12.63
N GLU A 528 17.41 -4.98 12.69
CA GLU A 528 18.09 -5.80 11.70
C GLU A 528 18.06 -7.28 12.10
N VAL A 529 17.57 -8.12 11.17
CA VAL A 529 17.59 -9.58 11.26
C VAL A 529 18.50 -10.09 10.14
N ARG A 530 19.70 -10.53 10.49
CA ARG A 530 20.68 -11.04 9.51
C ARG A 530 20.42 -12.49 9.19
N THR A 531 20.38 -12.81 7.90
CA THR A 531 20.16 -14.17 7.38
C THR A 531 21.09 -14.45 6.21
N ASP A 532 21.16 -15.72 5.81
CA ASP A 532 21.88 -16.17 4.62
C ASP A 532 20.89 -16.65 3.56
N ARG A 533 21.10 -16.30 2.29
CA ARG A 533 20.20 -16.60 1.19
C ARG A 533 20.11 -18.08 0.87
N ASP A 534 21.22 -18.79 0.91
CA ASP A 534 21.26 -20.24 0.60
C ASP A 534 20.68 -21.05 1.76
N GLU A 535 20.99 -20.66 2.99
CA GLU A 535 20.38 -21.26 4.18
C GLU A 535 18.87 -21.03 4.20
N ASN A 536 18.41 -19.83 3.83
CA ASN A 536 16.99 -19.51 3.74
C ASN A 536 16.23 -20.46 2.80
N VAL A 537 16.78 -20.75 1.59
CA VAL A 537 16.19 -21.73 0.67
C VAL A 537 16.11 -23.12 1.31
N ALA A 538 17.15 -23.54 2.02
CA ALA A 538 17.18 -24.83 2.70
C ALA A 538 16.12 -24.91 3.82
N VAL A 539 15.98 -23.84 4.62
CA VAL A 539 14.98 -23.74 5.69
C VAL A 539 13.57 -23.86 5.13
N HIS A 540 13.23 -23.09 4.08
CA HIS A 540 11.91 -23.15 3.44
C HIS A 540 11.56 -24.53 2.91
N ARG A 541 12.51 -25.19 2.24
CA ARG A 541 12.31 -26.55 1.71
C ARG A 541 12.11 -27.56 2.83
N ARG A 542 12.90 -27.46 3.91
CA ARG A 542 12.77 -28.35 5.08
C ARG A 542 11.40 -28.18 5.74
N LEU A 543 10.98 -26.93 6.01
CA LEU A 543 9.70 -26.65 6.63
C LEU A 543 8.53 -27.17 5.80
N THR A 544 8.55 -26.95 4.48
CA THR A 544 7.51 -27.49 3.59
C THR A 544 7.50 -29.01 3.57
N ALA A 545 8.66 -29.66 3.51
CA ALA A 545 8.75 -31.13 3.52
C ALA A 545 8.20 -31.72 4.83
N ARG A 546 8.53 -31.11 5.98
CA ARG A 546 8.00 -31.54 7.27
C ARG A 546 6.48 -31.42 7.37
N VAL A 547 5.92 -30.29 6.89
CA VAL A 547 4.46 -30.11 6.84
C VAL A 547 3.80 -31.18 5.96
N VAL A 548 4.35 -31.42 4.76
CA VAL A 548 3.82 -32.44 3.84
C VAL A 548 3.83 -33.80 4.49
N GLU A 549 4.95 -34.25 5.09
CA GLU A 549 5.10 -35.52 5.77
C GLU A 549 4.04 -35.74 6.87
N GLU A 550 3.89 -34.74 7.76
CA GLU A 550 2.94 -34.85 8.87
C GLU A 550 1.48 -34.84 8.40
N VAL A 551 1.17 -34.04 7.39
CA VAL A 551 -0.20 -33.96 6.85
C VAL A 551 -0.57 -35.19 6.03
N GLU A 552 0.35 -35.76 5.22
CA GLU A 552 0.12 -37.01 4.47
C GLU A 552 -0.25 -38.16 5.40
N SER A 553 0.34 -38.22 6.60
CA SER A 553 0.03 -39.23 7.60
C SER A 553 -1.46 -39.30 8.02
N LEU A 554 -2.21 -38.18 7.81
CA LEU A 554 -3.66 -38.14 8.05
C LEU A 554 -4.47 -38.95 7.02
N PHE A 555 -3.89 -39.23 5.85
CA PHE A 555 -4.52 -39.87 4.71
C PHE A 555 -4.00 -41.28 4.44
N GLU A 556 -2.95 -41.71 5.13
CA GLU A 556 -2.39 -43.09 5.03
C GLU A 556 -3.19 -44.16 5.76
N ARG A 557 -4.33 -43.83 6.42
CA ARG A 557 -5.12 -44.73 7.27
C ARG A 557 -6.41 -45.19 6.63
#